data_3c50cf7e703ebf56776a0811e33f6165
#
_entry.id   3c50cf7e703ebf56776a0811e33f6165
#
_cell.length_a   1.000
_cell.length_b   1.000
_cell.length_c   1.000
_cell.angle_alpha   90.00
_cell.angle_beta   90.00
_cell.angle_gamma   90.00
#
_symmetry.space_group_name_H-M   'P 1'
#
loop_
_entity.id
_entity.type
_entity.pdbx_description
1 polymer ?
#
loop_
_entity_poly.entity_id
_entity_poly.type
_entity_poly.pdbx_seq_one_letter_code
_entity_poly.pdbx_strand_id
1 'polypeptide(L)'
;LFRSAVAYRDRRTEGMDRKVYEFIPEDDLYGRTGIQKQIFNTIYQLMAVKEQQPGQLEWAKSMLMIPDYFHFLLTGKKVQEYTNATTTQLVNPVTKDWDIELIDMLGYPRRIFHKIQNPGYELGRLTEDIQNRVGFDCKVVLPPTHDTASAVMAVPTQEEHALYISSGTWSLMGTELKEADCSKVSMQHNMTNEGGYDYRFRYLKNIMGLWMIQSVKKESAPDMGFGEICALASKETIRSFVDVNDARFLAPENMTAEVKSACEEAGEQIPQTIGELAAVIYHSLAKCYAKTAEEIEKLTGIDYSRIQIVGGGANAHYLNELTAEYAGKNVYAGPTEATAVGNFAAQMIAAGELKDLKAARACIAESFEINIFTSNQDTE
;
A
#
# COMPACT_ATOMS: atom_id res chain seq x y z
N LEU A 1 6.70 -25.85 8.12
CA LEU A 1 6.06 -25.21 6.95
C LEU A 1 5.17 -26.21 6.23
N PHE A 2 3.89 -25.90 6.11
CA PHE A 2 2.95 -26.70 5.32
C PHE A 2 3.04 -26.40 3.82
N ARG A 3 4.20 -26.27 3.22
CA ARG A 3 4.44 -25.97 1.81
C ARG A 3 4.68 -24.49 1.47
N SER A 4 4.84 -24.24 0.19
CA SER A 4 5.23 -22.96 -0.41
C SER A 4 4.30 -21.82 -0.05
N ALA A 5 4.85 -20.63 0.10
CA ALA A 5 4.06 -19.40 0.15
C ALA A 5 3.21 -19.30 -1.13
N VAL A 6 2.00 -18.77 -1.01
CA VAL A 6 1.09 -18.58 -2.14
C VAL A 6 1.15 -17.11 -2.53
N ALA A 7 1.27 -16.86 -3.84
CA ALA A 7 1.26 -15.49 -4.37
C ALA A 7 -0.09 -14.82 -4.10
N TYR A 8 -0.08 -13.54 -3.79
CA TYR A 8 -1.32 -12.80 -3.50
C TYR A 8 -2.27 -12.70 -4.72
N ARG A 9 -1.77 -12.89 -5.93
CA ARG A 9 -2.56 -12.94 -7.17
C ARG A 9 -3.01 -14.35 -7.55
N ASP A 10 -2.86 -15.35 -6.66
CA ASP A 10 -3.35 -16.70 -6.88
C ASP A 10 -4.89 -16.72 -6.84
N ARG A 11 -5.49 -17.47 -7.77
CA ARG A 11 -6.95 -17.50 -7.95
C ARG A 11 -7.70 -18.33 -6.90
N ARG A 12 -7.03 -18.97 -5.96
CA ARG A 12 -7.66 -19.87 -4.97
C ARG A 12 -8.68 -19.15 -4.07
N THR A 13 -8.58 -17.81 -3.96
CA THR A 13 -9.50 -16.99 -3.18
C THR A 13 -10.73 -16.50 -3.95
N GLU A 14 -10.82 -16.80 -5.26
CA GLU A 14 -12.00 -16.47 -6.04
C GLU A 14 -13.25 -17.11 -5.44
N GLY A 15 -14.28 -16.30 -5.15
CA GLY A 15 -15.52 -16.73 -4.51
C GLY A 15 -15.46 -16.96 -3.01
N MET A 16 -14.28 -16.82 -2.36
CA MET A 16 -14.14 -16.99 -0.92
C MET A 16 -14.76 -15.84 -0.13
N ASP A 17 -14.92 -14.67 -0.73
CA ASP A 17 -15.70 -13.57 -0.20
C ASP A 17 -17.16 -14.00 0.07
N ARG A 18 -17.81 -14.67 -0.89
CA ARG A 18 -19.17 -15.18 -0.72
C ARG A 18 -19.27 -16.18 0.45
N LYS A 19 -18.22 -17.00 0.63
CA LYS A 19 -18.13 -17.94 1.76
C LYS A 19 -17.99 -17.23 3.11
N VAL A 20 -17.21 -16.15 3.17
CA VAL A 20 -17.11 -15.32 4.37
C VAL A 20 -18.46 -14.62 4.65
N TYR A 21 -19.15 -14.15 3.60
CA TYR A 21 -20.43 -13.44 3.74
C TYR A 21 -21.61 -14.36 4.15
N GLU A 22 -21.45 -15.70 4.11
CA GLU A 22 -22.38 -16.62 4.76
C GLU A 22 -22.36 -16.49 6.31
N PHE A 23 -21.27 -15.97 6.90
CA PHE A 23 -21.09 -15.77 8.33
C PHE A 23 -21.30 -14.32 8.78
N ILE A 24 -20.82 -13.35 7.99
CA ILE A 24 -20.90 -11.92 8.29
C ILE A 24 -21.11 -11.13 6.99
N PRO A 25 -22.17 -10.29 6.89
CA PRO A 25 -22.37 -9.43 5.72
C PRO A 25 -21.19 -8.51 5.44
N GLU A 26 -20.99 -8.13 4.19
CA GLU A 26 -19.86 -7.27 3.76
C GLU A 26 -19.84 -5.92 4.49
N ASP A 27 -21.01 -5.26 4.62
CA ASP A 27 -21.14 -3.98 5.32
C ASP A 27 -20.73 -4.10 6.79
N ASP A 28 -21.13 -5.19 7.46
CA ASP A 28 -20.82 -5.45 8.87
C ASP A 28 -19.33 -5.79 9.04
N LEU A 29 -18.75 -6.55 8.11
CA LEU A 29 -17.32 -6.87 8.10
C LEU A 29 -16.48 -5.61 7.95
N TYR A 30 -16.85 -4.71 7.02
CA TYR A 30 -16.17 -3.43 6.88
C TYR A 30 -16.35 -2.55 8.12
N GLY A 31 -17.57 -2.43 8.62
CA GLY A 31 -17.86 -1.68 9.85
C GLY A 31 -17.06 -2.18 11.06
N ARG A 32 -16.71 -3.47 11.07
CA ARG A 32 -15.95 -4.12 12.16
C ARG A 32 -14.44 -3.98 12.01
N THR A 33 -13.91 -3.90 10.78
CA THR A 33 -12.46 -3.94 10.52
C THR A 33 -11.92 -2.69 9.85
N GLY A 34 -12.76 -1.94 9.14
CA GLY A 34 -12.39 -0.77 8.34
C GLY A 34 -11.50 -1.08 7.14
N ILE A 35 -11.34 -2.35 6.78
CA ILE A 35 -10.42 -2.78 5.71
C ILE A 35 -11.17 -2.98 4.39
N GLN A 36 -10.70 -2.33 3.34
CA GLN A 36 -11.17 -2.50 1.98
C GLN A 36 -11.10 -3.98 1.56
N LYS A 37 -12.15 -4.47 0.90
CA LYS A 37 -12.14 -5.79 0.30
C LYS A 37 -11.10 -5.90 -0.79
N GLN A 38 -10.21 -6.86 -0.64
CA GLN A 38 -9.28 -7.31 -1.67
C GLN A 38 -9.28 -8.84 -1.66
N ILE A 39 -9.33 -9.47 -2.82
CA ILE A 39 -9.40 -10.94 -2.92
C ILE A 39 -8.25 -11.66 -2.22
N PHE A 40 -7.14 -10.96 -1.99
CA PHE A 40 -5.94 -11.47 -1.34
C PHE A 40 -5.88 -11.19 0.17
N ASN A 41 -6.86 -10.52 0.79
CA ASN A 41 -6.89 -10.38 2.25
C ASN A 41 -6.82 -11.76 2.93
N THR A 42 -6.10 -11.84 4.04
CA THR A 42 -5.84 -13.12 4.72
C THR A 42 -7.12 -13.83 5.17
N ILE A 43 -8.18 -13.08 5.48
CA ILE A 43 -9.50 -13.64 5.78
C ILE A 43 -9.97 -14.60 4.67
N TYR A 44 -9.84 -14.21 3.39
CA TYR A 44 -10.21 -15.05 2.25
C TYR A 44 -9.19 -16.16 1.98
N GLN A 45 -7.91 -15.90 2.23
CA GLN A 45 -6.86 -16.92 2.13
C GLN A 45 -7.10 -18.07 3.12
N LEU A 46 -7.45 -17.75 4.37
CA LEU A 46 -7.77 -18.75 5.38
C LEU A 46 -9.08 -19.48 5.06
N MET A 47 -10.08 -18.79 4.49
CA MET A 47 -11.30 -19.42 4.02
C MET A 47 -11.02 -20.42 2.90
N ALA A 48 -10.17 -20.08 1.95
CA ALA A 48 -9.74 -21.01 0.89
C ALA A 48 -9.04 -22.26 1.46
N VAL A 49 -8.19 -22.09 2.47
CA VAL A 49 -7.56 -23.23 3.17
C VAL A 49 -8.62 -24.07 3.89
N LYS A 50 -9.57 -23.44 4.58
CA LYS A 50 -10.65 -24.11 5.30
C LYS A 50 -11.51 -24.96 4.37
N GLU A 51 -11.89 -24.43 3.22
CA GLU A 51 -12.76 -25.12 2.25
C GLU A 51 -12.02 -26.19 1.46
N GLN A 52 -10.80 -25.92 1.02
CA GLN A 52 -10.07 -26.80 0.10
C GLN A 52 -9.17 -27.80 0.82
N GLN A 53 -8.67 -27.47 2.00
CA GLN A 53 -7.68 -28.26 2.75
C GLN A 53 -7.91 -28.17 4.28
N PRO A 54 -9.09 -28.54 4.81
CA PRO A 54 -9.45 -28.33 6.21
C PRO A 54 -8.43 -28.92 7.20
N GLY A 55 -7.87 -30.08 6.89
CA GLY A 55 -6.86 -30.72 7.73
C GLY A 55 -5.59 -29.86 7.92
N GLN A 56 -5.22 -28.98 6.96
CA GLN A 56 -4.10 -28.06 7.18
C GLN A 56 -4.41 -27.06 8.29
N LEU A 57 -5.62 -26.53 8.32
CA LEU A 57 -6.04 -25.55 9.33
C LEU A 57 -6.16 -26.20 10.70
N GLU A 58 -6.67 -27.44 10.76
CA GLU A 58 -6.79 -28.21 12.00
C GLU A 58 -5.43 -28.50 12.63
N TRP A 59 -4.40 -28.79 11.83
CA TRP A 59 -3.06 -29.12 12.34
C TRP A 59 -2.14 -27.93 12.48
N ALA A 60 -2.50 -26.79 11.90
CA ALA A 60 -1.71 -25.58 11.98
C ALA A 60 -1.54 -25.15 13.46
N LYS A 61 -0.28 -24.85 13.83
CA LYS A 61 0.08 -24.33 15.15
C LYS A 61 0.35 -22.82 15.12
N SER A 62 0.59 -22.28 13.95
CA SER A 62 0.94 -20.87 13.75
C SER A 62 0.60 -20.45 12.34
N MET A 63 0.12 -19.25 12.19
CA MET A 63 0.11 -18.48 10.96
C MET A 63 1.08 -17.31 11.16
N LEU A 64 1.97 -17.09 10.21
CA LEU A 64 2.87 -15.94 10.19
C LEU A 64 2.83 -15.32 8.80
N MET A 65 2.74 -14.01 8.73
CA MET A 65 2.99 -13.27 7.50
C MET A 65 4.47 -13.47 7.12
N ILE A 66 4.80 -13.29 5.84
CA ILE A 66 6.17 -13.56 5.38
C ILE A 66 7.25 -12.77 6.15
N PRO A 67 7.07 -11.46 6.44
CA PRO A 67 8.04 -10.74 7.28
C PRO A 67 8.14 -11.30 8.70
N ASP A 68 7.01 -11.65 9.33
CA ASP A 68 6.99 -12.27 10.67
C ASP A 68 7.70 -13.62 10.68
N TYR A 69 7.58 -14.37 9.59
CA TYR A 69 8.29 -15.62 9.43
C TYR A 69 9.83 -15.42 9.35
N PHE A 70 10.28 -14.37 8.64
CA PHE A 70 11.71 -14.02 8.65
C PHE A 70 12.18 -13.60 10.03
N HIS A 71 11.41 -12.81 10.77
CA HIS A 71 11.71 -12.46 12.16
C HIS A 71 11.81 -13.71 13.06
N PHE A 72 10.89 -14.66 12.86
CA PHE A 72 10.94 -15.95 13.56
C PHE A 72 12.21 -16.75 13.22
N LEU A 73 12.63 -16.80 11.95
CA LEU A 73 13.87 -17.47 11.55
C LEU A 73 15.09 -16.83 12.21
N LEU A 74 15.11 -15.52 12.36
CA LEU A 74 16.22 -14.79 12.99
C LEU A 74 16.27 -14.99 14.51
N THR A 75 15.12 -15.06 15.19
CA THR A 75 15.03 -14.94 16.65
C THR A 75 14.45 -16.15 17.36
N GLY A 76 13.82 -17.07 16.63
CA GLY A 76 13.01 -18.17 17.20
C GLY A 76 11.67 -17.72 17.81
N LYS A 77 11.34 -16.42 17.81
CA LYS A 77 10.13 -15.88 18.43
C LYS A 77 9.05 -15.63 17.39
N LYS A 78 7.81 -15.97 17.76
CA LYS A 78 6.62 -15.80 16.91
C LYS A 78 5.79 -14.65 17.45
N VAL A 79 5.68 -13.60 16.64
CA VAL A 79 4.79 -12.47 16.83
C VAL A 79 4.22 -12.08 15.47
N GLN A 80 3.24 -11.18 15.47
CA GLN A 80 2.72 -10.60 14.23
C GLN A 80 2.86 -9.08 14.32
N GLU A 81 3.38 -8.48 13.28
CA GLU A 81 3.60 -7.04 13.25
C GLU A 81 2.30 -6.32 12.85
N TYR A 82 1.97 -5.26 13.57
CA TYR A 82 0.68 -4.57 13.53
C TYR A 82 0.31 -4.08 12.13
N THR A 83 1.23 -3.43 11.41
CA THR A 83 0.90 -2.80 10.12
C THR A 83 0.51 -3.84 9.07
N ASN A 84 1.13 -5.02 9.14
CA ASN A 84 0.81 -6.13 8.26
C ASN A 84 -0.41 -6.92 8.77
N ALA A 85 -0.53 -7.11 10.10
CA ALA A 85 -1.68 -7.80 10.68
C ALA A 85 -3.01 -7.13 10.32
N THR A 86 -3.07 -5.79 10.27
CA THR A 86 -4.32 -5.07 9.92
C THR A 86 -4.81 -5.38 8.51
N THR A 87 -3.90 -5.64 7.55
CA THR A 87 -4.28 -5.99 6.16
C THR A 87 -5.00 -7.33 6.05
N THR A 88 -4.98 -8.14 7.11
CA THR A 88 -5.64 -9.45 7.13
C THR A 88 -7.16 -9.37 7.10
N GLN A 89 -7.75 -8.21 7.45
CA GLN A 89 -9.18 -8.01 7.69
C GLN A 89 -9.71 -8.84 8.88
N LEU A 90 -8.83 -9.09 9.87
CA LEU A 90 -9.13 -9.86 11.09
C LEU A 90 -8.73 -9.11 12.37
N VAL A 91 -8.31 -7.85 12.26
CA VAL A 91 -7.93 -6.99 13.40
C VAL A 91 -9.05 -6.00 13.70
N ASN A 92 -9.38 -5.86 14.98
CA ASN A 92 -10.33 -4.87 15.43
C ASN A 92 -9.63 -3.51 15.58
N PRO A 93 -10.07 -2.44 14.90
CA PRO A 93 -9.38 -1.14 14.90
C PRO A 93 -9.46 -0.42 16.25
N VAL A 94 -10.43 -0.75 17.11
CA VAL A 94 -10.57 -0.12 18.44
C VAL A 94 -9.59 -0.73 19.42
N THR A 95 -9.55 -2.08 19.50
CA THR A 95 -8.63 -2.79 20.40
C THR A 95 -7.22 -2.90 19.84
N LYS A 96 -7.06 -2.70 18.52
CA LYS A 96 -5.79 -2.85 17.78
C LYS A 96 -5.15 -4.23 17.95
N ASP A 97 -6.00 -5.23 18.17
CA ASP A 97 -5.63 -6.62 18.32
C ASP A 97 -6.60 -7.50 17.50
N TRP A 98 -6.32 -8.80 17.46
CA TRP A 98 -7.16 -9.76 16.74
C TRP A 98 -8.61 -9.67 17.17
N ASP A 99 -9.51 -9.66 16.20
CA ASP A 99 -10.94 -9.75 16.42
C ASP A 99 -11.32 -11.23 16.68
N ILE A 100 -11.23 -11.62 17.95
CA ILE A 100 -11.42 -13.02 18.36
C ILE A 100 -12.86 -13.51 18.08
N GLU A 101 -13.85 -12.63 18.19
CA GLU A 101 -15.24 -12.99 17.87
C GLU A 101 -15.40 -13.27 16.38
N LEU A 102 -14.81 -12.45 15.52
CA LEU A 102 -14.83 -12.67 14.07
C LEU A 102 -14.06 -13.94 13.69
N ILE A 103 -12.90 -14.17 14.29
CA ILE A 103 -12.08 -15.37 14.10
C ILE A 103 -12.87 -16.63 14.45
N ASP A 104 -13.59 -16.61 15.58
CA ASP A 104 -14.44 -17.73 16.02
C ASP A 104 -15.65 -17.93 15.12
N MET A 105 -16.32 -16.83 14.72
CA MET A 105 -17.46 -16.86 13.81
C MET A 105 -17.10 -17.54 12.49
N LEU A 106 -15.91 -17.25 11.97
CA LEU A 106 -15.39 -17.86 10.75
C LEU A 106 -14.85 -19.28 10.96
N GLY A 107 -14.79 -19.76 12.21
CA GLY A 107 -14.27 -21.08 12.57
C GLY A 107 -12.76 -21.22 12.35
N TYR A 108 -12.02 -20.13 12.45
CA TYR A 108 -10.56 -20.18 12.39
C TYR A 108 -9.97 -20.52 13.76
N PRO A 109 -8.94 -21.38 13.83
CA PRO A 109 -8.40 -21.80 15.12
C PRO A 109 -7.59 -20.66 15.76
N ARG A 110 -8.06 -20.16 16.93
CA ARG A 110 -7.40 -19.05 17.66
C ARG A 110 -5.90 -19.27 17.88
N ARG A 111 -5.46 -20.52 18.07
CA ARG A 111 -4.06 -20.85 18.35
C ARG A 111 -3.06 -20.51 17.26
N ILE A 112 -3.52 -20.22 16.02
CA ILE A 112 -2.61 -19.86 14.94
C ILE A 112 -2.26 -18.37 14.93
N PHE A 113 -3.04 -17.55 15.63
CA PHE A 113 -2.85 -16.10 15.73
C PHE A 113 -1.95 -15.80 16.93
N HIS A 114 -0.84 -15.13 16.68
CA HIS A 114 0.11 -14.73 17.72
C HIS A 114 -0.16 -13.28 18.16
N LYS A 115 0.47 -12.90 19.27
CA LYS A 115 0.37 -11.54 19.79
C LYS A 115 0.81 -10.53 18.74
N ILE A 116 0.00 -9.50 18.53
CA ILE A 116 0.34 -8.37 17.68
C ILE A 116 1.30 -7.46 18.45
N GLN A 117 2.34 -6.99 17.77
CA GLN A 117 3.32 -6.03 18.28
C GLN A 117 3.41 -4.83 17.34
N ASN A 118 3.56 -3.65 17.92
CA ASN A 118 3.73 -2.42 17.14
C ASN A 118 5.15 -2.33 16.55
N PRO A 119 5.35 -1.65 15.42
CA PRO A 119 6.67 -1.30 14.92
C PRO A 119 7.53 -0.61 16.00
N GLY A 120 8.83 -0.86 15.96
CA GLY A 120 9.78 -0.41 16.99
C GLY A 120 9.95 -1.40 18.15
N TYR A 121 9.15 -2.48 18.22
CA TYR A 121 9.31 -3.49 19.25
C TYR A 121 10.61 -4.28 19.07
N GLU A 122 11.46 -4.33 20.12
CA GLU A 122 12.65 -5.19 20.15
C GLU A 122 12.21 -6.64 20.37
N LEU A 123 12.30 -7.45 19.32
CA LEU A 123 11.90 -8.85 19.36
C LEU A 123 12.90 -9.71 20.14
N GLY A 124 14.17 -9.36 20.09
CA GLY A 124 15.26 -10.04 20.79
C GLY A 124 16.53 -10.07 19.97
N ARG A 125 17.40 -11.02 20.26
CA ARG A 125 18.67 -11.19 19.58
C ARG A 125 18.60 -12.34 18.57
N LEU A 126 19.58 -12.40 17.68
CA LEU A 126 19.72 -13.52 16.75
C LEU A 126 19.83 -14.85 17.50
N THR A 127 19.32 -15.93 16.93
CA THR A 127 19.56 -17.27 17.44
C THR A 127 21.04 -17.62 17.32
N GLU A 128 21.54 -18.54 18.16
CA GLU A 128 22.94 -18.97 18.15
C GLU A 128 23.38 -19.51 16.77
N ASP A 129 22.48 -20.25 16.08
CA ASP A 129 22.76 -20.75 14.73
C ASP A 129 22.98 -19.60 13.73
N ILE A 130 22.13 -18.56 13.78
CA ILE A 130 22.29 -17.39 12.92
C ILE A 130 23.57 -16.62 13.27
N GLN A 131 23.83 -16.38 14.57
CA GLN A 131 25.05 -15.70 15.01
C GLN A 131 26.32 -16.41 14.48
N ASN A 132 26.34 -17.74 14.58
CA ASN A 132 27.47 -18.54 14.08
C ASN A 132 27.66 -18.44 12.57
N ARG A 133 26.55 -18.34 11.82
CA ARG A 133 26.58 -18.24 10.35
C ARG A 133 26.98 -16.85 9.84
N VAL A 134 26.59 -15.79 10.52
CA VAL A 134 26.88 -14.40 10.10
C VAL A 134 28.11 -13.81 10.77
N GLY A 135 28.57 -14.40 11.87
CA GLY A 135 29.77 -14.00 12.60
C GLY A 135 29.58 -12.83 13.59
N PHE A 136 28.33 -12.42 13.84
CA PHE A 136 27.99 -11.37 14.81
C PHE A 136 26.64 -11.62 15.46
N ASP A 137 26.36 -10.86 16.53
CA ASP A 137 25.04 -10.81 17.17
C ASP A 137 24.49 -9.39 17.16
N CYS A 138 23.20 -9.26 16.94
CA CYS A 138 22.50 -7.98 16.99
C CYS A 138 21.07 -8.14 17.53
N LYS A 139 20.48 -7.00 17.90
CA LYS A 139 19.06 -6.91 18.21
C LYS A 139 18.25 -6.95 16.93
N VAL A 140 17.10 -7.64 16.98
CA VAL A 140 16.12 -7.67 15.92
C VAL A 140 14.94 -6.79 16.35
N VAL A 141 14.68 -5.74 15.60
CA VAL A 141 13.60 -4.79 15.82
C VAL A 141 12.55 -4.98 14.71
N LEU A 142 11.28 -4.97 15.06
CA LEU A 142 10.20 -4.99 14.09
C LEU A 142 10.07 -3.62 13.42
N PRO A 143 10.34 -3.46 12.13
CA PRO A 143 9.93 -2.27 11.40
C PRO A 143 8.43 -2.36 11.06
N PRO A 144 7.80 -1.31 10.50
CA PRO A 144 6.53 -1.48 9.80
C PRO A 144 6.75 -2.45 8.63
N THR A 145 6.19 -3.66 8.72
CA THR A 145 6.48 -4.72 7.75
C THR A 145 5.62 -4.68 6.50
N HIS A 146 4.50 -3.94 6.54
CA HIS A 146 3.83 -3.54 5.32
C HIS A 146 4.66 -2.42 4.66
N ASP A 147 5.14 -2.64 3.43
CA ASP A 147 6.05 -1.75 2.72
C ASP A 147 5.54 -0.30 2.65
N THR A 148 4.24 -0.12 2.38
CA THR A 148 3.60 1.20 2.39
C THR A 148 3.61 1.84 3.79
N ALA A 149 3.50 1.07 4.87
CA ALA A 149 3.57 1.64 6.21
C ALA A 149 4.96 2.20 6.51
N SER A 150 6.00 1.50 6.08
CA SER A 150 7.36 2.04 6.10
C SER A 150 7.50 3.27 5.20
N ALA A 151 6.97 3.24 3.97
CA ALA A 151 7.04 4.38 3.05
C ALA A 151 6.35 5.64 3.63
N VAL A 152 5.20 5.47 4.28
CA VAL A 152 4.47 6.58 4.93
C VAL A 152 5.24 7.14 6.14
N MET A 153 5.98 6.32 6.88
CA MET A 153 6.92 6.84 7.89
C MET A 153 7.93 7.81 7.31
N ALA A 154 8.38 7.55 6.08
CA ALA A 154 9.38 8.36 5.40
C ALA A 154 8.83 9.61 4.70
N VAL A 155 7.54 9.89 4.78
CA VAL A 155 6.97 11.13 4.23
C VAL A 155 7.61 12.34 4.94
N PRO A 156 8.31 13.22 4.20
CA PRO A 156 9.13 14.30 4.79
C PRO A 156 8.26 15.49 5.18
N THR A 157 7.38 15.32 6.16
CA THR A 157 6.42 16.34 6.62
C THR A 157 6.50 16.59 8.12
N GLN A 158 6.21 17.82 8.52
CA GLN A 158 6.01 18.21 9.92
C GLN A 158 4.52 18.45 10.25
N GLU A 159 3.64 18.30 9.26
CA GLU A 159 2.21 18.42 9.41
C GLU A 159 1.64 17.17 10.11
N GLU A 160 0.65 17.35 10.96
CA GLU A 160 -0.01 16.23 11.64
C GLU A 160 -0.78 15.35 10.64
N HIS A 161 -1.40 15.99 9.66
CA HIS A 161 -2.15 15.34 8.59
C HIS A 161 -1.52 15.73 7.25
N ALA A 162 -0.87 14.78 6.62
CA ALA A 162 -0.32 14.96 5.27
C ALA A 162 -1.10 14.11 4.28
N LEU A 163 -1.47 14.69 3.16
CA LEU A 163 -1.97 13.92 2.02
C LEU A 163 -0.76 13.33 1.29
N TYR A 164 -0.69 12.01 1.18
CA TYR A 164 0.44 11.33 0.57
C TYR A 164 0.02 10.38 -0.54
N ILE A 165 0.95 10.10 -1.45
CA ILE A 165 0.90 8.99 -2.41
C ILE A 165 2.17 8.16 -2.21
N SER A 166 2.02 6.94 -1.74
CA SER A 166 3.08 5.93 -1.84
C SER A 166 2.99 5.32 -3.24
N SER A 167 3.85 5.81 -4.14
CA SER A 167 3.79 5.51 -5.57
C SER A 167 4.83 4.47 -5.97
N GLY A 168 4.34 3.29 -6.27
CA GLY A 168 5.10 2.14 -6.75
C GLY A 168 4.31 1.38 -7.82
N THR A 169 4.34 0.06 -7.81
CA THR A 169 3.49 -0.79 -8.64
C THR A 169 2.01 -0.43 -8.45
N TRP A 170 1.59 -0.25 -7.21
CA TRP A 170 0.35 0.39 -6.80
C TRP A 170 0.62 1.85 -6.42
N SER A 171 -0.41 2.68 -6.46
CA SER A 171 -0.41 4.00 -5.83
C SER A 171 -1.40 3.99 -4.68
N LEU A 172 -0.87 4.07 -3.46
CA LEU A 172 -1.67 4.11 -2.25
C LEU A 172 -1.75 5.57 -1.80
N MET A 173 -2.91 6.19 -2.03
CA MET A 173 -3.15 7.60 -1.72
C MET A 173 -3.99 7.74 -0.47
N GLY A 174 -3.55 8.54 0.49
CA GLY A 174 -4.25 8.68 1.76
C GLY A 174 -3.67 9.71 2.71
N THR A 175 -4.15 9.66 3.93
CA THR A 175 -3.68 10.44 5.08
C THR A 175 -3.55 9.55 6.31
N GLU A 176 -2.94 10.08 7.36
CA GLU A 176 -2.86 9.39 8.65
C GLU A 176 -3.93 9.89 9.61
N LEU A 177 -4.69 8.96 10.20
CA LEU A 177 -5.69 9.23 11.23
C LEU A 177 -5.30 8.56 12.55
N LYS A 178 -5.76 9.10 13.69
CA LYS A 178 -5.62 8.49 15.03
C LYS A 178 -6.67 7.42 15.29
N GLU A 179 -7.85 7.58 14.67
CA GLU A 179 -8.98 6.66 14.77
C GLU A 179 -9.38 6.20 13.38
N ALA A 180 -9.84 4.97 13.27
CA ALA A 180 -10.30 4.42 12.01
C ALA A 180 -11.69 4.96 11.65
N ASP A 181 -11.89 5.32 10.39
CA ASP A 181 -13.22 5.59 9.85
C ASP A 181 -13.79 4.33 9.18
N CYS A 182 -14.57 3.57 9.94
CA CYS A 182 -15.25 2.37 9.48
C CYS A 182 -16.68 2.64 9.01
N SER A 183 -17.01 3.89 8.66
CA SER A 183 -18.33 4.29 8.23
C SER A 183 -18.73 3.68 6.87
N LYS A 184 -20.03 3.55 6.65
CA LYS A 184 -20.56 3.10 5.36
C LYS A 184 -20.16 4.04 4.21
N VAL A 185 -19.98 5.33 4.49
CA VAL A 185 -19.55 6.32 3.49
C VAL A 185 -18.10 6.02 3.07
N SER A 186 -17.19 5.78 4.03
CA SER A 186 -15.82 5.36 3.73
C SER A 186 -15.77 4.08 2.91
N MET A 187 -16.59 3.09 3.25
CA MET A 187 -16.73 1.86 2.47
C MET A 187 -17.15 2.12 1.03
N GLN A 188 -18.18 2.96 0.81
CA GLN A 188 -18.68 3.31 -0.52
C GLN A 188 -17.65 4.04 -1.38
N HIS A 189 -16.74 4.80 -0.75
CA HIS A 189 -15.60 5.43 -1.41
C HIS A 189 -14.39 4.51 -1.53
N ASN A 190 -14.52 3.25 -1.13
CA ASN A 190 -13.47 2.23 -1.24
C ASN A 190 -12.21 2.57 -0.43
N MET A 191 -12.40 3.21 0.74
CA MET A 191 -11.32 3.56 1.65
C MET A 191 -10.95 2.37 2.55
N THR A 192 -9.70 2.33 3.00
CA THR A 192 -9.20 1.33 3.95
C THR A 192 -8.46 2.00 5.11
N ASN A 193 -8.51 1.39 6.30
CA ASN A 193 -7.86 1.86 7.53
C ASN A 193 -6.74 0.90 7.93
N GLU A 194 -5.65 0.90 7.20
CA GLU A 194 -4.52 0.03 7.48
C GLU A 194 -3.63 0.59 8.60
N GLY A 195 -3.05 -0.29 9.41
CA GLY A 195 -2.17 0.11 10.50
C GLY A 195 -0.92 0.84 10.01
N GLY A 196 -0.51 1.86 10.75
CA GLY A 196 0.71 2.62 10.59
C GLY A 196 1.58 2.56 11.84
N TYR A 197 2.69 3.32 11.83
CA TYR A 197 3.57 3.46 12.99
C TYR A 197 2.82 4.14 14.16
N ASP A 198 3.15 3.78 15.38
CA ASP A 198 2.55 4.34 16.61
C ASP A 198 1.02 4.20 16.67
N TYR A 199 0.51 3.05 16.19
CA TYR A 199 -0.93 2.74 16.14
C TYR A 199 -1.78 3.75 15.36
N ARG A 200 -1.18 4.54 14.47
CA ARG A 200 -1.92 5.37 13.52
C ARG A 200 -2.58 4.48 12.48
N PHE A 201 -3.62 5.02 11.85
CA PHE A 201 -4.24 4.39 10.69
C PHE A 201 -3.81 5.15 9.44
N ARG A 202 -3.39 4.42 8.44
CA ARG A 202 -3.24 4.89 7.08
C ARG A 202 -4.63 4.80 6.42
N TYR A 203 -5.35 5.90 6.45
CA TYR A 203 -6.65 6.03 5.78
C TYR A 203 -6.39 6.32 4.31
N LEU A 204 -6.55 5.32 3.48
CA LEU A 204 -6.08 5.39 2.09
C LEU A 204 -6.99 4.63 1.12
N LYS A 205 -6.76 4.91 -0.16
CA LYS A 205 -7.36 4.23 -1.30
C LYS A 205 -6.25 3.58 -2.14
N ASN A 206 -6.45 2.33 -2.51
CA ASN A 206 -5.59 1.62 -3.45
C ASN A 206 -5.99 2.02 -4.87
N ILE A 207 -5.05 2.57 -5.62
CA ILE A 207 -5.21 2.98 -7.02
C ILE A 207 -4.24 2.16 -7.86
N MET A 208 -4.63 1.73 -9.04
CA MET A 208 -3.68 1.15 -9.99
C MET A 208 -2.56 2.17 -10.24
N GLY A 209 -1.32 1.76 -9.99
CA GLY A 209 -0.20 2.69 -10.03
C GLY A 209 0.66 2.54 -11.29
N LEU A 210 1.97 2.61 -11.09
CA LEU A 210 2.95 2.53 -12.19
C LEU A 210 2.99 1.14 -12.84
N TRP A 211 2.27 0.14 -12.32
CA TRP A 211 2.09 -1.16 -12.95
C TRP A 211 1.68 -1.05 -14.41
N MET A 212 0.80 -0.12 -14.75
CA MET A 212 0.33 0.08 -16.12
C MET A 212 1.48 0.44 -17.04
N ILE A 213 2.26 1.48 -16.71
CA ILE A 213 3.40 1.90 -17.53
C ILE A 213 4.57 0.90 -17.50
N GLN A 214 4.77 0.20 -16.37
CA GLN A 214 5.77 -0.86 -16.27
C GLN A 214 5.45 -2.02 -17.23
N SER A 215 4.18 -2.40 -17.33
CA SER A 215 3.72 -3.44 -18.25
C SER A 215 3.83 -2.99 -19.70
N VAL A 216 3.35 -1.80 -20.04
CA VAL A 216 3.46 -1.23 -21.38
C VAL A 216 4.93 -1.13 -21.82
N LYS A 217 5.82 -0.65 -20.93
CA LYS A 217 7.27 -0.64 -21.21
C LYS A 217 7.79 -2.02 -21.55
N LYS A 218 7.48 -3.03 -20.73
CA LYS A 218 7.93 -4.41 -20.92
C LYS A 218 7.44 -5.00 -22.26
N GLU A 219 6.23 -4.65 -22.67
CA GLU A 219 5.59 -5.15 -23.89
C GLU A 219 6.06 -4.44 -25.16
N SER A 220 6.24 -3.12 -25.10
CA SER A 220 6.37 -2.27 -26.30
C SER A 220 7.71 -1.54 -26.41
N ALA A 221 8.47 -1.37 -25.31
CA ALA A 221 9.71 -0.63 -25.28
C ALA A 221 10.68 -1.12 -24.18
N PRO A 222 11.07 -2.40 -24.16
CA PRO A 222 11.83 -3.01 -23.06
C PRO A 222 13.18 -2.34 -22.81
N ASP A 223 13.83 -1.83 -23.85
CA ASP A 223 15.15 -1.21 -23.78
C ASP A 223 15.12 0.29 -23.40
N MET A 224 13.95 0.92 -23.40
CA MET A 224 13.79 2.35 -23.06
C MET A 224 13.80 2.57 -21.56
N GLY A 225 14.45 3.65 -21.09
CA GLY A 225 14.40 4.08 -19.69
C GLY A 225 13.04 4.71 -19.34
N PHE A 226 12.60 4.59 -18.05
CA PHE A 226 11.36 5.26 -17.61
C PHE A 226 11.42 6.78 -17.78
N GLY A 227 12.58 7.40 -17.52
CA GLY A 227 12.77 8.85 -17.75
C GLY A 227 12.60 9.26 -19.22
N GLU A 228 13.05 8.41 -20.15
CA GLU A 228 12.88 8.64 -21.58
C GLU A 228 11.40 8.52 -21.99
N ILE A 229 10.69 7.49 -21.50
CA ILE A 229 9.25 7.32 -21.74
C ILE A 229 8.48 8.53 -21.18
N CYS A 230 8.83 8.99 -19.99
CA CYS A 230 8.24 10.16 -19.34
C CYS A 230 8.45 11.43 -20.18
N ALA A 231 9.67 11.62 -20.72
CA ALA A 231 10.00 12.76 -21.61
C ALA A 231 9.33 12.67 -22.99
N LEU A 232 9.01 11.47 -23.50
CA LEU A 232 8.20 11.32 -24.70
C LEU A 232 6.75 11.69 -24.40
N ALA A 233 6.18 11.16 -23.32
CA ALA A 233 4.80 11.44 -22.92
C ALA A 233 4.52 12.94 -22.74
N SER A 234 5.47 13.71 -22.18
CA SER A 234 5.32 15.16 -21.97
C SER A 234 5.25 15.99 -23.26
N LYS A 235 5.64 15.42 -24.40
CA LYS A 235 5.59 16.07 -25.72
C LYS A 235 4.35 15.73 -26.52
N GLU A 236 3.58 14.76 -26.06
CA GLU A 236 2.38 14.31 -26.77
C GLU A 236 1.18 15.24 -26.51
N THR A 237 0.32 15.30 -27.51
CA THR A 237 -0.88 16.14 -27.46
C THR A 237 -2.17 15.36 -27.21
N ILE A 238 -2.08 14.02 -27.17
CA ILE A 238 -3.22 13.15 -26.86
C ILE A 238 -3.77 13.45 -25.46
N ARG A 239 -5.10 13.49 -25.33
CA ARG A 239 -5.79 13.81 -24.06
C ARG A 239 -6.85 12.77 -23.71
N SER A 240 -6.70 11.57 -24.23
CA SER A 240 -7.56 10.43 -23.90
C SER A 240 -7.37 10.00 -22.47
N PHE A 241 -8.44 9.49 -21.85
CA PHE A 241 -8.48 9.00 -20.49
C PHE A 241 -9.05 7.59 -20.43
N VAL A 242 -8.53 6.80 -19.49
CA VAL A 242 -9.09 5.51 -19.11
C VAL A 242 -9.38 5.48 -17.61
N ASP A 243 -10.34 4.69 -17.17
CA ASP A 243 -10.49 4.44 -15.73
C ASP A 243 -9.37 3.50 -15.27
N VAL A 244 -8.36 4.04 -14.61
CA VAL A 244 -7.20 3.26 -14.14
C VAL A 244 -7.57 2.18 -13.14
N ASN A 245 -8.74 2.27 -12.50
CA ASN A 245 -9.24 1.28 -11.53
C ASN A 245 -10.13 0.20 -12.18
N ASP A 246 -10.30 0.20 -13.51
CA ASP A 246 -11.00 -0.87 -14.19
C ASP A 246 -10.28 -2.20 -13.95
N ALA A 247 -11.04 -3.26 -13.65
CA ALA A 247 -10.54 -4.60 -13.35
C ALA A 247 -9.70 -5.20 -14.48
N ARG A 248 -9.89 -4.74 -15.73
CA ARG A 248 -9.09 -5.17 -16.90
C ARG A 248 -7.61 -4.91 -16.73
N PHE A 249 -7.21 -3.86 -15.98
CA PHE A 249 -5.82 -3.47 -15.77
C PHE A 249 -5.13 -4.22 -14.61
N LEU A 250 -5.87 -5.01 -13.83
CA LEU A 250 -5.31 -5.70 -12.65
C LEU A 250 -4.27 -6.75 -13.04
N ALA A 251 -4.56 -7.57 -14.02
CA ALA A 251 -3.66 -8.64 -14.49
C ALA A 251 -3.95 -9.01 -15.95
N PRO A 252 -3.83 -8.07 -16.90
CA PRO A 252 -4.08 -8.35 -18.30
C PRO A 252 -2.99 -9.22 -18.90
N GLU A 253 -3.31 -9.98 -19.95
CA GLU A 253 -2.31 -10.67 -20.78
C GLU A 253 -1.46 -9.68 -21.58
N ASN A 254 -2.06 -8.55 -21.98
CA ASN A 254 -1.39 -7.46 -22.71
C ASN A 254 -1.98 -6.11 -22.30
N MET A 255 -1.26 -5.36 -21.50
CA MET A 255 -1.67 -4.05 -20.97
C MET A 255 -1.85 -3.02 -22.09
N THR A 256 -0.96 -3.04 -23.09
CA THR A 256 -1.02 -2.12 -24.24
C THR A 256 -2.32 -2.30 -25.02
N ALA A 257 -2.75 -3.53 -25.24
CA ALA A 257 -4.01 -3.82 -25.92
C ALA A 257 -5.20 -3.37 -25.09
N GLU A 258 -5.19 -3.60 -23.77
CA GLU A 258 -6.28 -3.18 -22.88
C GLU A 258 -6.42 -1.65 -22.81
N VAL A 259 -5.32 -0.90 -22.74
CA VAL A 259 -5.37 0.57 -22.77
C VAL A 259 -5.96 1.07 -24.09
N LYS A 260 -5.57 0.52 -25.23
CA LYS A 260 -6.14 0.86 -26.54
C LYS A 260 -7.62 0.55 -26.63
N SER A 261 -8.02 -0.64 -26.20
CA SER A 261 -9.42 -1.07 -26.19
C SER A 261 -10.28 -0.16 -25.30
N ALA A 262 -9.78 0.20 -24.11
CA ALA A 262 -10.48 1.10 -23.22
C ALA A 262 -10.69 2.51 -23.83
N CYS A 263 -9.69 3.04 -24.56
CA CYS A 263 -9.84 4.31 -25.30
C CYS A 263 -10.87 4.18 -26.42
N GLU A 264 -10.84 3.07 -27.21
CA GLU A 264 -11.79 2.82 -28.29
C GLU A 264 -13.23 2.74 -27.76
N GLU A 265 -13.44 1.95 -26.70
CA GLU A 265 -14.76 1.78 -26.05
C GLU A 265 -15.31 3.10 -25.51
N ALA A 266 -14.43 3.99 -25.01
CA ALA A 266 -14.78 5.32 -24.53
C ALA A 266 -15.02 6.34 -25.66
N GLY A 267 -14.76 5.98 -26.92
CA GLY A 267 -14.80 6.91 -28.06
C GLY A 267 -13.68 7.95 -28.04
N GLU A 268 -12.60 7.68 -27.36
CA GLU A 268 -11.44 8.51 -27.23
C GLU A 268 -10.41 8.23 -28.33
N GLN A 269 -9.42 9.11 -28.53
CA GLN A 269 -8.32 8.86 -29.46
C GLN A 269 -7.50 7.67 -28.99
N ILE A 270 -7.27 6.68 -29.88
CA ILE A 270 -6.50 5.47 -29.58
C ILE A 270 -5.00 5.77 -29.68
N PRO A 271 -4.21 5.59 -28.61
CA PRO A 271 -2.77 5.85 -28.62
C PRO A 271 -2.04 4.86 -29.53
N GLN A 272 -1.08 5.34 -30.34
CA GLN A 272 -0.34 4.55 -31.33
C GLN A 272 1.12 4.35 -30.94
N THR A 273 1.75 5.34 -30.28
CA THR A 273 3.16 5.32 -29.89
C THR A 273 3.32 5.03 -28.40
N ILE A 274 4.55 4.67 -27.97
CA ILE A 274 4.87 4.53 -26.55
C ILE A 274 4.69 5.85 -25.79
N GLY A 275 4.98 7.00 -26.42
CA GLY A 275 4.76 8.32 -25.87
C GLY A 275 3.28 8.58 -25.63
N GLU A 276 2.41 8.32 -26.62
CA GLU A 276 0.97 8.49 -26.49
C GLU A 276 0.36 7.53 -25.44
N LEU A 277 0.78 6.26 -25.42
CA LEU A 277 0.36 5.30 -24.38
C LEU A 277 0.71 5.79 -22.97
N ALA A 278 1.95 6.24 -22.79
CA ALA A 278 2.40 6.78 -21.52
C ALA A 278 1.66 8.07 -21.15
N ALA A 279 1.39 8.96 -22.11
CA ALA A 279 0.61 10.18 -21.88
C ALA A 279 -0.81 9.84 -21.40
N VAL A 280 -1.52 8.91 -22.07
CA VAL A 280 -2.85 8.45 -21.65
C VAL A 280 -2.82 7.92 -20.23
N ILE A 281 -1.86 7.06 -19.89
CA ILE A 281 -1.71 6.48 -18.56
C ILE A 281 -1.44 7.56 -17.51
N TYR A 282 -0.49 8.47 -17.75
CA TYR A 282 -0.14 9.52 -16.77
C TYR A 282 -1.26 10.52 -16.56
N HIS A 283 -1.95 10.97 -17.62
CA HIS A 283 -3.13 11.81 -17.48
C HIS A 283 -4.25 11.12 -16.69
N SER A 284 -4.49 9.85 -16.96
CA SER A 284 -5.51 9.05 -16.27
C SER A 284 -5.20 8.87 -14.78
N LEU A 285 -3.94 8.57 -14.45
CA LEU A 285 -3.47 8.47 -13.06
C LEU A 285 -3.58 9.81 -12.33
N ALA A 286 -3.10 10.90 -12.92
CA ALA A 286 -3.13 12.22 -12.30
C ALA A 286 -4.57 12.69 -12.04
N LYS A 287 -5.49 12.45 -12.98
CA LYS A 287 -6.92 12.73 -12.80
C LYS A 287 -7.54 11.89 -11.69
N CYS A 288 -7.16 10.62 -11.58
CA CYS A 288 -7.59 9.75 -10.49
C CYS A 288 -7.06 10.23 -9.14
N TYR A 289 -5.80 10.68 -9.06
CA TYR A 289 -5.22 11.25 -7.84
C TYR A 289 -5.94 12.54 -7.41
N ALA A 290 -6.21 13.45 -8.35
CA ALA A 290 -6.94 14.69 -8.07
C ALA A 290 -8.34 14.38 -7.48
N LYS A 291 -9.10 13.50 -8.12
CA LYS A 291 -10.40 13.05 -7.62
C LYS A 291 -10.29 12.41 -6.24
N THR A 292 -9.29 11.58 -6.02
CA THR A 292 -9.07 10.91 -4.73
C THR A 292 -8.71 11.91 -3.63
N ALA A 293 -7.93 12.96 -3.95
CA ALA A 293 -7.64 14.05 -3.02
C ALA A 293 -8.92 14.73 -2.53
N GLU A 294 -9.81 15.12 -3.47
CA GLU A 294 -11.10 15.71 -3.14
C GLU A 294 -11.99 14.78 -2.29
N GLU A 295 -11.99 13.48 -2.60
CA GLU A 295 -12.75 12.48 -1.83
C GLU A 295 -12.23 12.40 -0.39
N ILE A 296 -10.91 12.36 -0.20
CA ILE A 296 -10.29 12.31 1.14
C ILE A 296 -10.59 13.60 1.91
N GLU A 297 -10.50 14.78 1.30
CA GLU A 297 -10.87 16.05 1.92
C GLU A 297 -12.31 16.07 2.39
N LYS A 298 -13.24 15.62 1.55
CA LYS A 298 -14.67 15.53 1.90
C LYS A 298 -14.95 14.56 3.04
N LEU A 299 -14.26 13.41 3.05
CA LEU A 299 -14.46 12.37 4.06
C LEU A 299 -13.86 12.75 5.41
N THR A 300 -12.70 13.38 5.40
CA THR A 300 -11.97 13.76 6.64
C THR A 300 -12.34 15.14 7.15
N GLY A 301 -12.87 16.02 6.31
CA GLY A 301 -13.11 17.43 6.62
C GLY A 301 -11.80 18.24 6.76
N ILE A 302 -10.69 17.73 6.25
CA ILE A 302 -9.36 18.34 6.33
C ILE A 302 -8.95 18.85 4.96
N ASP A 303 -8.59 20.13 4.84
CA ASP A 303 -8.00 20.69 3.64
C ASP A 303 -6.49 20.45 3.65
N TYR A 304 -5.96 19.89 2.57
CA TYR A 304 -4.53 19.62 2.41
C TYR A 304 -3.89 20.64 1.48
N SER A 305 -2.83 21.30 1.94
CA SER A 305 -2.12 22.32 1.18
C SER A 305 -1.26 21.75 0.03
N ARG A 306 -0.88 20.47 0.14
CA ARG A 306 0.04 19.79 -0.78
C ARG A 306 -0.14 18.29 -0.80
N ILE A 307 0.44 17.64 -1.80
CA ILE A 307 0.53 16.19 -1.92
C ILE A 307 1.98 15.78 -1.77
N GLN A 308 2.26 14.83 -0.88
CA GLN A 308 3.58 14.23 -0.71
C GLN A 308 3.66 12.94 -1.52
N ILE A 309 4.56 12.84 -2.48
CA ILE A 309 4.77 11.61 -3.26
C ILE A 309 6.06 10.95 -2.84
N VAL A 310 5.99 9.71 -2.37
CA VAL A 310 7.14 8.90 -1.95
C VAL A 310 7.21 7.60 -2.74
N GLY A 311 8.39 6.98 -2.78
CA GLY A 311 8.63 5.76 -3.54
C GLY A 311 9.04 6.03 -4.98
N GLY A 312 9.09 4.98 -5.82
CA GLY A 312 9.61 5.06 -7.18
C GLY A 312 8.93 6.09 -8.09
N GLY A 313 7.65 6.39 -7.84
CA GLY A 313 6.89 7.41 -8.57
C GLY A 313 7.36 8.83 -8.34
N ALA A 314 8.16 9.10 -7.30
CA ALA A 314 8.79 10.40 -7.12
C ALA A 314 9.66 10.81 -8.31
N ASN A 315 10.16 9.84 -9.08
CA ASN A 315 10.95 10.07 -10.30
C ASN A 315 10.11 10.24 -11.58
N ALA A 316 8.79 10.08 -11.51
CA ALA A 316 7.91 10.24 -12.67
C ALA A 316 7.52 11.71 -12.84
N HIS A 317 8.47 12.54 -13.25
CA HIS A 317 8.36 14.01 -13.26
C HIS A 317 7.07 14.49 -13.96
N TYR A 318 6.79 14.00 -15.17
CA TYR A 318 5.59 14.41 -15.90
C TYR A 318 4.29 14.02 -15.18
N LEU A 319 4.24 12.82 -14.58
CA LEU A 319 3.08 12.42 -13.75
C LEU A 319 2.92 13.37 -12.55
N ASN A 320 4.03 13.76 -11.92
CA ASN A 320 4.01 14.65 -10.75
C ASN A 320 3.58 16.07 -11.13
N GLU A 321 4.01 16.60 -12.30
CA GLU A 321 3.54 17.85 -12.88
C GLU A 321 2.02 17.81 -13.15
N LEU A 322 1.54 16.76 -13.83
CA LEU A 322 0.11 16.56 -14.08
C LEU A 322 -0.69 16.42 -12.78
N THR A 323 -0.12 15.76 -11.78
CA THR A 323 -0.78 15.62 -10.47
C THR A 323 -0.95 16.99 -9.81
N ALA A 324 0.07 17.83 -9.84
CA ALA A 324 -0.01 19.19 -9.30
C ALA A 324 -1.06 20.03 -10.08
N GLU A 325 -1.06 19.95 -11.42
CA GLU A 325 -2.01 20.66 -12.28
C GLU A 325 -3.46 20.23 -12.00
N TYR A 326 -3.75 18.92 -12.08
CA TYR A 326 -5.13 18.43 -11.93
C TYR A 326 -5.67 18.57 -10.50
N ALA A 327 -4.82 18.37 -9.47
CA ALA A 327 -5.23 18.52 -8.09
C ALA A 327 -5.30 19.98 -7.62
N GLY A 328 -4.71 20.92 -8.36
CA GLY A 328 -4.57 22.30 -7.93
C GLY A 328 -3.76 22.46 -6.64
N LYS A 329 -2.83 21.52 -6.38
CA LYS A 329 -2.03 21.44 -5.16
C LYS A 329 -0.56 21.24 -5.52
N ASN A 330 0.34 21.86 -4.75
CA ASN A 330 1.76 21.61 -4.93
C ASN A 330 2.10 20.15 -4.59
N VAL A 331 2.97 19.54 -5.40
CA VAL A 331 3.45 18.16 -5.19
C VAL A 331 4.90 18.21 -4.73
N TYR A 332 5.19 17.48 -3.65
CA TYR A 332 6.52 17.32 -3.06
C TYR A 332 6.93 15.85 -3.25
N ALA A 333 7.86 15.57 -4.14
CA ALA A 333 8.23 14.23 -4.57
C ALA A 333 9.61 13.81 -4.03
N GLY A 334 9.64 12.79 -3.21
CA GLY A 334 10.81 12.20 -2.56
C GLY A 334 10.52 11.81 -1.09
N PRO A 335 11.33 10.93 -0.52
CA PRO A 335 12.41 10.14 -1.13
C PRO A 335 11.90 8.97 -2.00
N THR A 336 12.73 8.54 -2.96
CA THR A 336 12.41 7.41 -3.85
C THR A 336 12.41 6.07 -3.12
N GLU A 337 13.41 5.84 -2.27
CA GLU A 337 13.54 4.59 -1.50
C GLU A 337 12.83 4.67 -0.14
N ALA A 338 11.62 5.23 -0.12
CA ALA A 338 10.89 5.55 1.09
C ALA A 338 10.65 4.35 2.01
N THR A 339 10.38 3.15 1.45
CA THR A 339 10.20 1.93 2.25
C THR A 339 11.45 1.59 3.07
N ALA A 340 12.63 1.62 2.46
CA ALA A 340 13.87 1.37 3.16
C ALA A 340 14.17 2.46 4.18
N VAL A 341 13.95 3.73 3.82
CA VAL A 341 14.16 4.88 4.69
C VAL A 341 13.26 4.81 5.93
N GLY A 342 11.98 4.48 5.77
CA GLY A 342 11.05 4.32 6.89
C GLY A 342 11.37 3.13 7.78
N ASN A 343 11.85 2.03 7.20
CA ASN A 343 12.34 0.89 7.96
C ASN A 343 13.54 1.29 8.84
N PHE A 344 14.50 2.03 8.30
CA PHE A 344 15.63 2.57 9.08
C PHE A 344 15.13 3.52 10.17
N ALA A 345 14.21 4.42 9.86
CA ALA A 345 13.65 5.38 10.81
C ALA A 345 13.04 4.67 12.03
N ALA A 346 12.26 3.60 11.81
CA ALA A 346 11.68 2.80 12.89
C ALA A 346 12.77 2.18 13.79
N GLN A 347 13.84 1.66 13.21
CA GLN A 347 14.96 1.07 13.95
C GLN A 347 15.76 2.14 14.70
N MET A 348 15.99 3.30 14.09
CA MET A 348 16.71 4.42 14.76
C MET A 348 15.92 4.98 15.94
N ILE A 349 14.56 5.05 15.83
CA ILE A 349 13.71 5.42 16.97
C ILE A 349 13.81 4.36 18.08
N ALA A 350 13.73 3.08 17.73
CA ALA A 350 13.84 1.99 18.69
C ALA A 350 15.24 1.93 19.37
N ALA A 351 16.30 2.32 18.67
CA ALA A 351 17.63 2.42 19.19
C ALA A 351 17.88 3.67 20.06
N GLY A 352 16.95 4.63 20.06
CA GLY A 352 17.09 5.91 20.77
C GLY A 352 17.95 6.96 20.04
N GLU A 353 18.33 6.71 18.77
CA GLU A 353 19.08 7.65 17.94
C GLU A 353 18.18 8.79 17.43
N LEU A 354 16.89 8.52 17.25
CA LEU A 354 15.85 9.52 16.96
C LEU A 354 14.80 9.45 18.05
N LYS A 355 14.30 10.62 18.45
CA LYS A 355 13.37 10.74 19.56
C LYS A 355 12.00 10.14 19.27
N ASP A 356 11.46 10.42 18.08
CA ASP A 356 10.09 10.08 17.68
C ASP A 356 9.94 10.18 16.14
N LEU A 357 8.74 9.88 15.65
CA LEU A 357 8.40 9.96 14.23
C LEU A 357 8.61 11.37 13.66
N LYS A 358 8.31 12.42 14.44
CA LYS A 358 8.48 13.80 13.99
C LYS A 358 9.96 14.14 13.77
N ALA A 359 10.82 13.72 14.70
CA ALA A 359 12.27 13.87 14.55
C ALA A 359 12.81 13.08 13.36
N ALA A 360 12.29 11.86 13.13
CA ALA A 360 12.66 11.05 11.98
C ALA A 360 12.28 11.74 10.66
N ARG A 361 11.07 12.26 10.54
CA ARG A 361 10.62 12.98 9.34
C ARG A 361 11.38 14.28 9.09
N ALA A 362 11.79 14.99 10.14
CA ALA A 362 12.67 16.16 10.01
C ALA A 362 14.03 15.77 9.45
N CYS A 363 14.65 14.73 10.01
CA CYS A 363 15.93 14.19 9.53
C CYS A 363 15.83 13.75 8.05
N ILE A 364 14.75 13.09 7.67
CA ILE A 364 14.52 12.64 6.27
C ILE A 364 14.40 13.86 5.35
N ALA A 365 13.64 14.90 5.73
CA ALA A 365 13.49 16.12 4.94
C ALA A 365 14.82 16.84 4.69
N GLU A 366 15.77 16.77 5.64
CA GLU A 366 17.10 17.36 5.53
C GLU A 366 18.09 16.46 4.77
N SER A 367 17.84 15.15 4.71
CA SER A 367 18.78 14.15 4.17
C SER A 367 18.54 13.81 2.71
N PHE A 368 17.35 14.07 2.18
CA PHE A 368 16.97 13.69 0.82
C PHE A 368 16.51 14.90 0.00
N GLU A 369 16.81 14.87 -1.29
CA GLU A 369 16.29 15.84 -2.23
C GLU A 369 14.79 15.62 -2.44
N ILE A 370 14.02 16.70 -2.33
CA ILE A 370 12.57 16.73 -2.55
C ILE A 370 12.30 17.65 -3.72
N ASN A 371 11.84 17.09 -4.83
CA ASN A 371 11.43 17.85 -6.00
C ASN A 371 10.05 18.46 -5.77
N ILE A 372 9.90 19.75 -6.11
CA ILE A 372 8.63 20.47 -5.94
C ILE A 372 8.05 20.78 -7.31
N PHE A 373 6.79 20.40 -7.51
CA PHE A 373 6.00 20.71 -8.70
C PHE A 373 4.85 21.62 -8.27
N THR A 374 4.78 22.82 -8.85
CA THR A 374 3.78 23.81 -8.46
C THR A 374 2.51 23.69 -9.29
N SER A 375 1.36 23.90 -8.66
CA SER A 375 0.10 24.08 -9.39
C SER A 375 0.10 25.45 -10.07
N ASN A 376 -0.41 25.54 -11.31
CA ASN A 376 -0.51 26.81 -12.05
C ASN A 376 -1.46 27.84 -11.43
N GLN A 377 -2.06 27.55 -10.26
CA GLN A 377 -2.95 28.47 -9.54
C GLN A 377 -2.21 29.51 -8.68
N ASP A 378 -0.90 29.35 -8.45
CA ASP A 378 -0.10 30.30 -7.65
C ASP A 378 0.45 31.49 -8.46
N THR A 379 -0.04 31.72 -9.68
CA THR A 379 0.44 32.77 -10.59
C THR A 379 -0.59 33.89 -10.85
N GLU A 380 -1.58 34.09 -9.95
CA GLU A 380 -2.44 35.30 -9.94
C GLU A 380 -2.29 36.14 -8.69
#